data_53fa22704f3870416115cf517b9cba79
#
_entry.id   53fa22704f3870416115cf517b9cba79
#
_cell.length_a   1.000
_cell.length_b   1.000
_cell.length_c   1.000
_cell.angle_alpha   90.00
_cell.angle_beta   90.00
_cell.angle_gamma   90.00
#
_symmetry.space_group_name_H-M   'P 1'
#
loop_
_entity.id
_entity.type
_entity.pdbx_description
1 polymer ?
#
loop_
_entity_poly.entity_id
_entity_poly.type
_entity_poly.pdbx_seq_one_letter_code
_entity_poly.pdbx_strand_id
1 'polypeptide(L)'
;DIVAVQNAITHKTKAIMPVHMCGSMANLDALIKICRSHNLILIEDACQAIGGSYNGKALGTLGDLGCFSFDFVKTVTCGEGGVVITNNNDLYTNADLYSDHGHDHLGIDRGADTHPYLGYNFRISELNAAVGLAQFRRLDDFINIQKKHYTIIRNELENLNGLTFRTVPKGGEESYAFLNFFLDDLDTARKVNSAFKSNGIDVFPKLPSMLKVYKKMGEEYGNQSNKLEPEHQYIGPT
;
A
#
# COMPACT_ATOMS: atom_id res chain seq x y z
N ASP A 1 13.81 5.93 -0.30
CA ASP A 1 15.24 6.04 0.04
C ASP A 1 15.47 5.57 1.48
N ILE A 2 16.28 4.53 1.66
CA ILE A 2 16.53 3.89 2.97
C ILE A 2 17.36 4.81 3.89
N VAL A 3 18.27 5.59 3.33
CA VAL A 3 19.09 6.54 4.13
C VAL A 3 18.21 7.66 4.67
N ALA A 4 17.29 8.18 3.85
CA ALA A 4 16.33 9.18 4.29
C ALA A 4 15.39 8.64 5.38
N VAL A 5 14.94 7.38 5.26
CA VAL A 5 14.14 6.73 6.33
C VAL A 5 14.94 6.66 7.63
N GLN A 6 16.20 6.23 7.58
CA GLN A 6 17.06 6.17 8.77
C GLN A 6 17.22 7.53 9.44
N ASN A 7 17.48 8.58 8.65
CA ASN A 7 17.68 9.94 9.13
C ASN A 7 16.39 10.57 9.72
N ALA A 8 15.21 10.08 9.32
CA ALA A 8 13.93 10.57 9.83
C ALA A 8 13.52 9.94 11.18
N ILE A 9 14.21 8.90 11.65
CA ILE A 9 13.89 8.24 12.91
C ILE A 9 14.25 9.14 14.10
N THR A 10 13.31 9.29 15.02
CA THR A 10 13.47 10.03 16.28
C THR A 10 13.03 9.18 17.46
N HIS A 11 13.23 9.68 18.68
CA HIS A 11 12.70 9.06 19.91
C HIS A 11 11.17 8.95 19.94
N LYS A 12 10.45 9.67 19.07
CA LYS A 12 8.99 9.63 18.94
C LYS A 12 8.53 8.59 17.91
N THR A 13 9.40 8.11 17.04
CA THR A 13 9.06 7.13 16.01
C THR A 13 8.65 5.81 16.67
N LYS A 14 7.51 5.27 16.27
CA LYS A 14 6.95 4.01 16.80
C LYS A 14 6.84 2.92 15.74
N ALA A 15 6.64 3.33 14.49
CA ALA A 15 6.48 2.41 13.37
C ALA A 15 7.03 3.02 12.08
N ILE A 16 7.31 2.15 11.12
CA ILE A 16 7.57 2.51 9.72
C ILE A 16 6.47 1.85 8.89
N MET A 17 5.82 2.64 8.02
CA MET A 17 4.75 2.15 7.15
C MET A 17 5.12 2.39 5.67
N PRO A 18 5.81 1.46 5.02
CA PRO A 18 6.03 1.53 3.58
C PRO A 18 4.74 1.25 2.84
N VAL A 19 4.48 2.04 1.79
CA VAL A 19 3.40 1.80 0.84
C VAL A 19 3.96 1.08 -0.37
N HIS A 20 3.42 -0.09 -0.69
CA HIS A 20 3.75 -0.85 -1.91
C HIS A 20 3.00 -0.24 -3.11
N MET A 21 3.40 0.99 -3.44
CA MET A 21 2.71 1.85 -4.39
C MET A 21 2.69 1.24 -5.80
N CYS A 22 1.50 1.22 -6.41
CA CYS A 22 1.29 0.71 -7.76
C CYS A 22 1.78 -0.75 -7.93
N GLY A 23 1.60 -1.57 -6.92
CA GLY A 23 1.88 -2.99 -7.00
C GLY A 23 3.35 -3.41 -6.90
N SER A 24 4.26 -2.44 -6.74
CA SER A 24 5.68 -2.72 -6.51
C SER A 24 6.03 -2.57 -5.02
N MET A 25 7.19 -3.07 -4.62
CA MET A 25 7.57 -3.13 -3.21
C MET A 25 8.71 -2.17 -2.86
N ALA A 26 8.76 -1.80 -1.58
CA ALA A 26 9.91 -1.17 -0.97
C ALA A 26 11.05 -2.20 -0.75
N ASN A 27 12.25 -1.72 -0.43
CA ASN A 27 13.36 -2.60 0.02
C ASN A 27 13.07 -3.10 1.44
N LEU A 28 12.32 -4.21 1.52
CA LEU A 28 11.84 -4.76 2.80
C LEU A 28 12.97 -5.29 3.68
N ASP A 29 14.02 -5.90 3.12
CA ASP A 29 15.16 -6.38 3.91
C ASP A 29 15.81 -5.24 4.71
N ALA A 30 16.01 -4.08 4.06
CA ALA A 30 16.58 -2.92 4.72
C ALA A 30 15.62 -2.33 5.77
N LEU A 31 14.32 -2.23 5.46
CA LEU A 31 13.31 -1.72 6.39
C LEU A 31 13.13 -2.63 7.61
N ILE A 32 13.08 -3.94 7.42
CA ILE A 32 13.04 -4.93 8.51
C ILE A 32 14.27 -4.77 9.43
N LYS A 33 15.47 -4.62 8.83
CA LYS A 33 16.71 -4.42 9.60
C LYS A 33 16.65 -3.13 10.42
N ILE A 34 16.17 -2.03 9.84
CA ILE A 34 16.00 -0.75 10.54
C ILE A 34 14.99 -0.89 11.68
N CYS A 35 13.82 -1.44 11.43
CA CYS A 35 12.79 -1.62 12.46
C CYS A 35 13.31 -2.43 13.64
N ARG A 36 13.99 -3.53 13.38
CA ARG A 36 14.58 -4.37 14.43
C ARG A 36 15.66 -3.62 15.25
N SER A 37 16.54 -2.85 14.60
CA SER A 37 17.61 -2.12 15.28
C SER A 37 17.10 -0.96 16.14
N HIS A 38 15.92 -0.42 15.85
CA HIS A 38 15.31 0.69 16.57
C HIS A 38 14.08 0.29 17.40
N ASN A 39 13.75 -0.99 17.48
CA ASN A 39 12.55 -1.52 18.15
C ASN A 39 11.26 -0.85 17.64
N LEU A 40 11.13 -0.74 16.30
CA LEU A 40 9.97 -0.16 15.61
C LEU A 40 9.10 -1.26 15.00
N ILE A 41 7.81 -0.98 14.90
CA ILE A 41 6.83 -1.83 14.21
C ILE A 41 6.93 -1.57 12.70
N LEU A 42 6.94 -2.62 11.89
CA LEU A 42 6.85 -2.52 10.44
C LEU A 42 5.42 -2.83 9.99
N ILE A 43 4.76 -1.85 9.38
CA ILE A 43 3.39 -1.97 8.86
C ILE A 43 3.45 -1.91 7.33
N GLU A 44 3.10 -2.99 6.64
CA GLU A 44 3.05 -2.97 5.17
C GLU A 44 1.69 -2.46 4.69
N ASP A 45 1.66 -1.33 3.99
CA ASP A 45 0.48 -0.95 3.20
C ASP A 45 0.55 -1.65 1.84
N ALA A 46 -0.09 -2.81 1.75
CA ALA A 46 -0.19 -3.64 0.56
C ALA A 46 -1.53 -3.42 -0.21
N CYS A 47 -2.24 -2.32 0.04
CA CYS A 47 -3.54 -2.03 -0.57
C CYS A 47 -3.54 -1.94 -2.10
N GLN A 48 -2.38 -1.83 -2.73
CA GLN A 48 -2.22 -1.83 -4.18
C GLN A 48 -1.34 -2.99 -4.68
N ALA A 49 -0.97 -3.94 -3.81
CA ALA A 49 0.06 -4.91 -4.12
C ALA A 49 -0.35 -6.36 -3.83
N ILE A 50 -1.66 -6.63 -3.72
CA ILE A 50 -2.16 -8.00 -3.57
C ILE A 50 -1.69 -8.85 -4.76
N GLY A 51 -1.14 -10.03 -4.48
CA GLY A 51 -0.53 -10.92 -5.48
C GLY A 51 0.94 -10.66 -5.76
N GLY A 52 1.53 -9.54 -5.29
CA GLY A 52 2.96 -9.32 -5.33
C GLY A 52 3.70 -10.12 -4.24
N SER A 53 5.00 -10.35 -4.45
CA SER A 53 5.82 -11.09 -3.49
C SER A 53 7.23 -10.53 -3.35
N TYR A 54 7.88 -10.86 -2.24
CA TYR A 54 9.27 -10.53 -1.99
C TYR A 54 9.97 -11.75 -1.37
N ASN A 55 11.04 -12.23 -2.01
CA ASN A 55 11.74 -13.47 -1.64
C ASN A 55 10.77 -14.66 -1.44
N GLY A 56 9.77 -14.78 -2.32
CA GLY A 56 8.78 -15.85 -2.30
C GLY A 56 7.68 -15.73 -1.23
N LYS A 57 7.64 -14.62 -0.47
CA LYS A 57 6.59 -14.34 0.51
C LYS A 57 5.66 -13.24 -0.03
N ALA A 58 4.37 -13.38 0.17
CA ALA A 58 3.41 -12.38 -0.27
C ALA A 58 3.67 -11.02 0.41
N LEU A 59 3.55 -9.93 -0.36
CA LEU A 59 3.59 -8.58 0.19
C LEU A 59 2.45 -8.40 1.20
N GLY A 60 2.72 -7.67 2.28
CA GLY A 60 1.82 -7.55 3.42
C GLY A 60 1.99 -8.64 4.49
N THR A 61 2.92 -9.61 4.29
CA THR A 61 3.17 -10.70 5.24
C THR A 61 4.60 -10.72 5.81
N LEU A 62 5.41 -9.75 5.46
CA LEU A 62 6.82 -9.69 5.87
C LEU A 62 7.04 -8.78 7.08
N GLY A 63 6.19 -7.77 7.26
CA GLY A 63 6.17 -6.88 8.43
C GLY A 63 5.46 -7.49 9.64
N ASP A 64 5.31 -6.68 10.68
CA ASP A 64 4.56 -7.05 11.88
C ASP A 64 3.04 -7.00 11.64
N LEU A 65 2.61 -6.09 10.74
CA LEU A 65 1.24 -5.90 10.28
C LEU A 65 1.23 -5.73 8.76
N GLY A 66 0.19 -6.23 8.11
CA GLY A 66 -0.11 -5.96 6.71
C GLY A 66 -1.53 -5.45 6.52
N CYS A 67 -1.70 -4.45 5.65
CA CYS A 67 -2.99 -3.85 5.35
C CYS A 67 -3.34 -4.08 3.87
N PHE A 68 -4.59 -4.47 3.61
CA PHE A 68 -5.13 -4.65 2.27
C PHE A 68 -6.46 -3.90 2.12
N SER A 69 -6.74 -3.46 0.91
CA SER A 69 -7.99 -2.79 0.56
C SER A 69 -8.78 -3.63 -0.42
N PHE A 70 -10.09 -3.69 -0.22
CA PHE A 70 -11.07 -4.32 -1.09
C PHE A 70 -12.06 -3.30 -1.68
N ASP A 71 -11.62 -2.04 -1.78
CA ASP A 71 -12.31 -0.96 -2.47
C ASP A 71 -12.62 -1.36 -3.93
N PHE A 72 -13.63 -0.71 -4.54
CA PHE A 72 -14.20 -1.06 -5.85
C PHE A 72 -13.19 -1.07 -7.01
N VAL A 73 -12.07 -0.32 -6.91
CA VAL A 73 -11.01 -0.27 -7.94
C VAL A 73 -9.87 -1.28 -7.72
N LYS A 74 -9.93 -2.10 -6.68
CA LYS A 74 -8.86 -3.05 -6.36
C LYS A 74 -8.96 -4.34 -7.17
N THR A 75 -7.85 -5.06 -7.29
CA THR A 75 -7.79 -6.37 -7.98
C THR A 75 -8.78 -7.36 -7.38
N VAL A 76 -8.88 -7.40 -6.06
CA VAL A 76 -9.95 -8.09 -5.32
C VAL A 76 -10.83 -7.01 -4.70
N THR A 77 -12.12 -7.01 -5.01
CA THR A 77 -13.04 -5.99 -4.52
C THR A 77 -14.25 -6.61 -3.84
N CYS A 78 -14.78 -5.94 -2.84
CA CYS A 78 -16.10 -6.20 -2.27
C CYS A 78 -16.98 -4.94 -2.23
N GLY A 79 -16.65 -3.96 -3.08
CA GLY A 79 -17.25 -2.62 -3.09
C GLY A 79 -16.52 -1.71 -2.11
N GLU A 80 -16.67 -1.94 -0.83
CA GLU A 80 -15.93 -1.28 0.25
C GLU A 80 -15.51 -2.31 1.30
N GLY A 81 -14.25 -2.28 1.70
CA GLY A 81 -13.69 -3.17 2.71
C GLY A 81 -12.18 -3.15 2.77
N GLY A 82 -11.66 -3.82 3.77
CA GLY A 82 -10.22 -3.99 3.97
C GLY A 82 -9.96 -5.05 5.03
N VAL A 83 -8.70 -5.41 5.15
CA VAL A 83 -8.24 -6.35 6.18
C VAL A 83 -6.87 -5.92 6.70
N VAL A 84 -6.68 -6.09 7.99
CA VAL A 84 -5.39 -6.03 8.66
C VAL A 84 -5.02 -7.45 9.08
N ILE A 85 -3.79 -7.86 8.77
CA ILE A 85 -3.29 -9.19 9.13
C ILE A 85 -2.03 -9.06 10.00
N THR A 86 -1.87 -9.97 10.95
CA THR A 86 -0.68 -10.07 11.80
C THR A 86 -0.56 -11.48 12.39
N ASN A 87 0.67 -11.87 12.74
CA ASN A 87 0.94 -13.07 13.54
C ASN A 87 1.22 -12.75 15.02
N ASN A 88 1.12 -11.48 15.42
CA ASN A 88 1.32 -11.03 16.78
C ASN A 88 -0.02 -10.86 17.50
N ASN A 89 -0.25 -11.63 18.57
CA ASN A 89 -1.53 -11.62 19.31
C ASN A 89 -1.85 -10.27 19.94
N ASP A 90 -0.87 -9.52 20.44
CA ASP A 90 -1.11 -8.22 21.04
C ASP A 90 -1.54 -7.19 19.98
N LEU A 91 -0.88 -7.21 18.81
CA LEU A 91 -1.26 -6.35 17.69
C LEU A 91 -2.63 -6.74 17.13
N TYR A 92 -2.95 -8.04 17.06
CA TYR A 92 -4.26 -8.52 16.69
C TYR A 92 -5.34 -8.00 17.63
N THR A 93 -5.16 -8.21 18.94
CA THR A 93 -6.11 -7.78 19.95
C THR A 93 -6.36 -6.26 19.90
N ASN A 94 -5.29 -5.47 19.76
CA ASN A 94 -5.42 -4.01 19.66
C ASN A 94 -6.17 -3.58 18.38
N ALA A 95 -5.90 -4.23 17.25
CA ALA A 95 -6.59 -3.93 15.99
C ALA A 95 -8.07 -4.32 16.05
N ASP A 96 -8.39 -5.47 16.63
CA ASP A 96 -9.75 -5.98 16.82
C ASP A 96 -10.57 -5.06 17.72
N LEU A 97 -10.07 -4.75 18.92
CA LEU A 97 -10.68 -3.79 19.84
C LEU A 97 -10.94 -2.43 19.17
N TYR A 98 -9.95 -1.91 18.44
CA TYR A 98 -10.07 -0.61 17.78
C TYR A 98 -11.13 -0.62 16.67
N SER A 99 -11.25 -1.72 15.94
CA SER A 99 -12.17 -1.85 14.81
C SER A 99 -13.62 -2.19 15.21
N ASP A 100 -13.85 -2.64 16.44
CA ASP A 100 -15.19 -2.98 16.95
C ASP A 100 -15.51 -2.31 18.29
N HIS A 101 -15.56 -0.98 18.32
CA HIS A 101 -16.00 -0.18 19.49
C HIS A 101 -15.24 -0.45 20.79
N GLY A 102 -14.11 -1.12 20.76
CA GLY A 102 -13.35 -1.54 21.94
C GLY A 102 -13.90 -2.78 22.64
N HIS A 103 -14.79 -3.55 22.01
CA HIS A 103 -15.31 -4.80 22.56
C HIS A 103 -14.21 -5.85 22.71
N ASP A 104 -14.07 -6.44 23.90
CA ASP A 104 -13.07 -7.48 24.19
C ASP A 104 -13.51 -8.90 23.76
N HIS A 105 -14.76 -9.06 23.34
CA HIS A 105 -15.36 -10.32 22.88
C HIS A 105 -15.26 -11.48 23.89
N LEU A 106 -15.08 -11.19 25.20
CA LEU A 106 -14.97 -12.19 26.24
C LEU A 106 -16.34 -12.59 26.83
N GLY A 107 -17.38 -11.80 26.57
CA GLY A 107 -18.74 -12.06 27.01
C GLY A 107 -19.50 -13.05 26.11
N ILE A 108 -20.63 -13.52 26.58
CA ILE A 108 -21.57 -14.38 25.82
C ILE A 108 -22.42 -13.53 24.86
N ASP A 109 -22.58 -12.26 25.17
CA ASP A 109 -23.26 -11.28 24.35
C ASP A 109 -22.59 -9.89 24.52
N ARG A 110 -22.94 -8.95 23.63
CA ARG A 110 -22.37 -7.60 23.64
C ARG A 110 -22.65 -6.80 24.91
N GLY A 111 -23.66 -7.15 25.66
CA GLY A 111 -23.97 -6.50 26.94
C GLY A 111 -23.08 -6.94 28.09
N ALA A 112 -22.37 -8.05 27.93
CA ALA A 112 -21.42 -8.59 28.91
C ALA A 112 -19.95 -8.23 28.59
N ASP A 113 -19.68 -7.71 27.39
CA ASP A 113 -18.33 -7.30 26.96
C ASP A 113 -17.85 -6.07 27.74
N THR A 114 -16.55 -6.00 28.00
CA THR A 114 -15.90 -4.78 28.45
C THR A 114 -15.33 -3.98 27.26
N HIS A 115 -15.07 -2.70 27.51
CA HIS A 115 -14.52 -1.77 26.51
C HIS A 115 -13.22 -1.18 27.05
N PRO A 116 -12.12 -1.95 27.07
CA PRO A 116 -10.86 -1.49 27.66
C PRO A 116 -10.22 -0.34 26.87
N TYR A 117 -10.62 -0.14 25.61
CA TYR A 117 -10.11 0.90 24.74
C TYR A 117 -11.22 1.64 24.01
N LEU A 118 -10.91 2.87 23.60
CA LEU A 118 -11.75 3.59 22.63
C LEU A 118 -11.59 2.96 21.25
N GLY A 119 -12.69 2.45 20.70
CA GLY A 119 -12.73 1.88 19.34
C GLY A 119 -13.80 2.55 18.48
N TYR A 120 -13.77 2.22 17.20
CA TYR A 120 -14.71 2.70 16.19
C TYR A 120 -15.40 1.53 15.51
N ASN A 121 -16.39 1.82 14.67
CA ASN A 121 -17.03 0.80 13.84
C ASN A 121 -16.36 0.73 12.47
N PHE A 122 -15.38 -0.15 12.32
CA PHE A 122 -14.75 -0.48 11.04
C PHE A 122 -15.07 -1.91 10.58
N ARG A 123 -16.11 -2.51 11.12
CA ARG A 123 -16.54 -3.86 10.72
C ARG A 123 -17.00 -3.86 9.27
N ILE A 124 -16.53 -4.85 8.50
CA ILE A 124 -17.08 -5.13 7.18
C ILE A 124 -18.48 -5.77 7.32
N SER A 125 -19.41 -5.45 6.41
CA SER A 125 -20.71 -6.13 6.39
C SER A 125 -20.56 -7.58 5.87
N GLU A 126 -21.43 -8.48 6.32
CA GLU A 126 -21.47 -9.87 5.85
C GLU A 126 -21.69 -9.96 4.32
N LEU A 127 -22.47 -9.03 3.74
CA LEU A 127 -22.71 -8.99 2.31
C LEU A 127 -21.41 -8.66 1.54
N ASN A 128 -20.69 -7.65 1.98
CA ASN A 128 -19.41 -7.28 1.37
C ASN A 128 -18.37 -8.39 1.58
N ALA A 129 -18.31 -8.97 2.78
CA ALA A 129 -17.41 -10.08 3.07
C ALA A 129 -17.67 -11.31 2.18
N ALA A 130 -18.93 -11.65 1.93
CA ALA A 130 -19.30 -12.75 1.03
C ALA A 130 -18.86 -12.49 -0.42
N VAL A 131 -19.03 -11.24 -0.91
CA VAL A 131 -18.53 -10.84 -2.23
C VAL A 131 -17.00 -10.90 -2.25
N GLY A 132 -16.32 -10.35 -1.23
CA GLY A 132 -14.86 -10.37 -1.11
C GLY A 132 -14.30 -11.79 -1.13
N LEU A 133 -14.91 -12.71 -0.39
CA LEU A 133 -14.52 -14.13 -0.37
C LEU A 133 -14.64 -14.77 -1.76
N ALA A 134 -15.74 -14.52 -2.48
CA ALA A 134 -15.93 -15.03 -3.83
C ALA A 134 -14.89 -14.50 -4.81
N GLN A 135 -14.53 -13.20 -4.70
CA GLN A 135 -13.49 -12.59 -5.53
C GLN A 135 -12.10 -13.10 -5.15
N PHE A 136 -11.81 -13.24 -3.85
CA PHE A 136 -10.51 -13.73 -3.37
C PHE A 136 -10.19 -15.14 -3.86
N ARG A 137 -11.18 -16.01 -3.96
CA ARG A 137 -11.04 -17.37 -4.55
C ARG A 137 -10.59 -17.35 -6.01
N ARG A 138 -10.72 -16.23 -6.70
CA ARG A 138 -10.32 -16.03 -8.11
C ARG A 138 -9.02 -15.23 -8.25
N LEU A 139 -8.32 -14.96 -7.14
CA LEU A 139 -7.13 -14.11 -7.13
C LEU A 139 -6.06 -14.61 -8.11
N ASP A 140 -5.78 -15.92 -8.14
CA ASP A 140 -4.75 -16.46 -9.03
C ASP A 140 -5.09 -16.26 -10.51
N ASP A 141 -6.37 -16.39 -10.89
CA ASP A 141 -6.83 -16.09 -12.25
C ASP A 141 -6.60 -14.63 -12.62
N PHE A 142 -6.94 -13.70 -11.70
CA PHE A 142 -6.72 -12.27 -11.92
C PHE A 142 -5.24 -11.94 -12.08
N ILE A 143 -4.38 -12.46 -11.20
CA ILE A 143 -2.94 -12.23 -11.28
C ILE A 143 -2.36 -12.80 -12.58
N ASN A 144 -2.75 -13.98 -12.98
CA ASN A 144 -2.28 -14.59 -14.23
C ASN A 144 -2.67 -13.77 -15.46
N ILE A 145 -3.89 -13.24 -15.51
CA ILE A 145 -4.36 -12.37 -16.60
C ILE A 145 -3.57 -11.06 -16.59
N GLN A 146 -3.43 -10.41 -15.44
CA GLN A 146 -2.67 -9.17 -15.28
C GLN A 146 -1.21 -9.36 -15.70
N LYS A 147 -0.55 -10.41 -15.23
CA LYS A 147 0.83 -10.75 -15.58
C LYS A 147 1.02 -10.93 -17.08
N LYS A 148 0.08 -11.63 -17.73
CA LYS A 148 0.10 -11.81 -19.19
C LYS A 148 0.06 -10.46 -19.92
N HIS A 149 -0.90 -9.61 -19.59
CA HIS A 149 -1.06 -8.31 -20.23
C HIS A 149 0.13 -7.38 -19.93
N TYR A 150 0.55 -7.31 -18.67
CA TYR A 150 1.73 -6.57 -18.24
C TYR A 150 2.97 -6.95 -19.07
N THR A 151 3.23 -8.25 -19.21
CA THR A 151 4.40 -8.75 -19.92
C THR A 151 4.36 -8.39 -21.40
N ILE A 152 3.22 -8.52 -22.06
CA ILE A 152 3.05 -8.13 -23.46
C ILE A 152 3.38 -6.66 -23.66
N ILE A 153 2.73 -5.79 -22.88
CA ILE A 153 2.90 -4.33 -23.01
C ILE A 153 4.32 -3.92 -22.64
N ARG A 154 4.88 -4.48 -21.57
CA ARG A 154 6.24 -4.17 -21.15
C ARG A 154 7.28 -4.52 -22.24
N ASN A 155 7.17 -5.70 -22.85
CA ASN A 155 8.09 -6.13 -23.90
C ASN A 155 8.06 -5.20 -25.13
N GLU A 156 6.88 -4.69 -25.51
CA GLU A 156 6.76 -3.72 -26.60
C GLU A 156 7.39 -2.37 -26.25
N LEU A 157 7.30 -1.95 -24.98
CA LEU A 157 7.84 -0.67 -24.53
C LEU A 157 9.33 -0.72 -24.19
N GLU A 158 9.90 -1.90 -23.91
CA GLU A 158 11.29 -2.04 -23.40
C GLU A 158 12.36 -1.52 -24.35
N ASN A 159 12.07 -1.54 -25.65
CA ASN A 159 12.99 -1.09 -26.68
C ASN A 159 12.81 0.39 -27.08
N LEU A 160 11.90 1.11 -26.44
CA LEU A 160 11.66 2.54 -26.72
C LEU A 160 12.69 3.40 -26.00
N ASN A 161 13.29 4.34 -26.72
CA ASN A 161 14.19 5.34 -26.15
C ASN A 161 13.41 6.40 -25.35
N GLY A 162 14.01 6.93 -24.30
CA GLY A 162 13.40 7.99 -23.47
C GLY A 162 12.35 7.48 -22.49
N LEU A 163 12.33 6.16 -22.25
CA LEU A 163 11.45 5.49 -21.30
C LEU A 163 12.28 4.64 -20.35
N THR A 164 12.04 4.76 -19.05
CA THR A 164 12.64 3.92 -18.01
C THR A 164 11.58 3.28 -17.16
N PHE A 165 11.76 2.00 -16.81
CA PHE A 165 10.86 1.32 -15.91
C PHE A 165 11.29 1.49 -14.45
N ARG A 166 10.32 1.35 -13.55
CA ARG A 166 10.58 1.31 -12.13
C ARG A 166 11.54 0.15 -11.79
N THR A 167 12.51 0.43 -10.93
CA THR A 167 13.40 -0.60 -10.40
C THR A 167 12.66 -1.45 -9.37
N VAL A 168 12.67 -2.75 -9.59
CA VAL A 168 12.15 -3.74 -8.63
C VAL A 168 13.33 -4.29 -7.82
N PRO A 169 13.29 -4.31 -6.48
CA PRO A 169 14.33 -4.91 -5.67
C PRO A 169 14.57 -6.38 -6.03
N LYS A 170 15.80 -6.85 -5.90
CA LYS A 170 16.13 -8.26 -6.15
C LYS A 170 15.28 -9.16 -5.26
N GLY A 171 14.70 -10.20 -5.84
CA GLY A 171 13.76 -11.10 -5.16
C GLY A 171 12.31 -10.60 -5.11
N GLY A 172 12.05 -9.38 -5.63
CA GLY A 172 10.71 -8.85 -5.74
C GLY A 172 9.98 -9.31 -7.00
N GLU A 173 8.68 -9.55 -6.87
CA GLU A 173 7.74 -9.79 -7.95
C GLU A 173 6.54 -8.85 -7.77
N GLU A 174 6.29 -7.98 -8.74
CA GLU A 174 5.20 -7.00 -8.68
C GLU A 174 3.83 -7.69 -8.76
N SER A 175 2.77 -7.00 -8.34
CA SER A 175 1.40 -7.54 -8.43
C SER A 175 0.83 -7.54 -9.85
N TYR A 176 1.52 -6.91 -10.81
CA TYR A 176 1.11 -6.74 -12.21
C TYR A 176 -0.17 -5.93 -12.44
N ALA A 177 -0.75 -5.35 -11.39
CA ALA A 177 -1.95 -4.51 -11.51
C ALA A 177 -1.67 -3.18 -12.23
N PHE A 178 -0.41 -2.73 -12.25
CA PHE A 178 0.02 -1.46 -12.85
C PHE A 178 1.33 -1.65 -13.61
N LEU A 179 1.41 -1.06 -14.80
CA LEU A 179 2.66 -0.90 -15.51
C LEU A 179 3.16 0.53 -15.33
N ASN A 180 4.27 0.68 -14.61
CA ASN A 180 4.84 2.00 -14.29
C ASN A 180 6.10 2.24 -15.11
N PHE A 181 6.17 3.40 -15.76
CA PHE A 181 7.36 3.87 -16.46
C PHE A 181 7.53 5.38 -16.27
N PHE A 182 8.73 5.85 -16.45
CA PHE A 182 9.12 7.25 -16.35
C PHE A 182 9.55 7.75 -17.71
N LEU A 183 9.30 9.01 -17.97
CA LEU A 183 9.74 9.73 -19.15
C LEU A 183 10.69 10.85 -18.72
N ASP A 184 11.63 11.23 -19.59
CA ASP A 184 12.75 12.11 -19.23
C ASP A 184 12.31 13.51 -18.79
N ASP A 185 11.16 13.99 -19.31
CA ASP A 185 10.67 15.32 -18.98
C ASP A 185 9.12 15.39 -18.92
N LEU A 186 8.64 16.46 -18.28
CA LEU A 186 7.22 16.70 -18.05
C LEU A 186 6.44 16.98 -19.35
N ASP A 187 7.05 17.64 -20.33
CA ASP A 187 6.36 18.01 -21.58
C ASP A 187 6.16 16.76 -22.44
N THR A 188 7.15 15.89 -22.50
CA THR A 188 7.03 14.56 -23.12
C THR A 188 5.96 13.73 -22.41
N ALA A 189 5.94 13.71 -21.08
CA ALA A 189 4.92 12.99 -20.31
C ALA A 189 3.50 13.50 -20.61
N ARG A 190 3.32 14.82 -20.73
CA ARG A 190 2.03 15.43 -21.10
C ARG A 190 1.59 15.03 -22.52
N LYS A 191 2.51 15.07 -23.50
CA LYS A 191 2.24 14.66 -24.87
C LYS A 191 1.82 13.20 -24.97
N VAL A 192 2.57 12.31 -24.30
CA VAL A 192 2.26 10.87 -24.24
C VAL A 192 0.91 10.62 -23.57
N ASN A 193 0.62 11.27 -22.44
CA ASN A 193 -0.68 11.18 -21.77
C ASN A 193 -1.84 11.64 -22.69
N SER A 194 -1.66 12.74 -23.41
CA SER A 194 -2.67 13.23 -24.35
C SER A 194 -2.87 12.27 -25.52
N ALA A 195 -1.78 11.69 -26.05
CA ALA A 195 -1.84 10.69 -27.10
C ALA A 195 -2.57 9.41 -26.65
N PHE A 196 -2.28 8.91 -25.45
CA PHE A 196 -3.01 7.76 -24.89
C PHE A 196 -4.49 8.03 -24.76
N LYS A 197 -4.87 9.16 -24.16
CA LYS A 197 -6.28 9.54 -24.00
C LYS A 197 -7.02 9.68 -25.34
N SER A 198 -6.38 10.29 -26.35
CA SER A 198 -7.00 10.43 -27.68
C SER A 198 -7.19 9.09 -28.41
N ASN A 199 -6.45 8.06 -28.01
CA ASN A 199 -6.58 6.69 -28.50
C ASN A 199 -7.39 5.77 -27.56
N GLY A 200 -8.11 6.32 -26.58
CA GLY A 200 -8.96 5.55 -25.67
C GLY A 200 -8.19 4.73 -24.63
N ILE A 201 -6.90 5.03 -24.43
CA ILE A 201 -6.08 4.36 -23.41
C ILE A 201 -6.10 5.22 -22.15
N ASP A 202 -6.64 4.66 -21.07
CA ASP A 202 -6.68 5.34 -19.78
C ASP A 202 -5.34 5.18 -19.04
N VAL A 203 -4.81 6.32 -18.60
CA VAL A 203 -3.53 6.39 -17.88
C VAL A 203 -3.65 7.35 -16.70
N PHE A 204 -3.00 7.03 -15.60
CA PHE A 204 -2.97 7.84 -14.39
C PHE A 204 -1.58 8.49 -14.22
N PRO A 205 -1.34 9.65 -14.88
CA PRO A 205 -0.07 10.33 -14.72
C PRO A 205 0.03 10.92 -13.31
N LYS A 206 1.08 10.58 -12.58
CA LYS A 206 1.43 11.28 -11.34
C LYS A 206 2.10 12.60 -11.69
N LEU A 207 1.28 13.62 -11.90
CA LEU A 207 1.76 14.97 -12.21
C LEU A 207 2.19 15.73 -10.95
N PRO A 208 3.09 16.72 -11.06
CA PRO A 208 3.52 17.56 -9.95
C PRO A 208 2.38 18.25 -9.18
N SER A 209 1.20 18.43 -9.82
CA SER A 209 -0.01 18.93 -9.15
C SER A 209 -0.50 18.01 -8.03
N MET A 210 -0.37 16.69 -8.17
CA MET A 210 -0.70 15.73 -7.12
C MET A 210 0.29 15.82 -5.97
N LEU A 211 1.58 16.01 -6.24
CA LEU A 211 2.59 16.25 -5.22
C LEU A 211 2.27 17.50 -4.39
N LYS A 212 1.73 18.57 -5.01
CA LYS A 212 1.27 19.75 -4.28
C LYS A 212 0.07 19.46 -3.37
N VAL A 213 -0.86 18.62 -3.80
CA VAL A 213 -1.99 18.21 -2.96
C VAL A 213 -1.52 17.40 -1.76
N TYR A 214 -0.66 16.41 -1.97
CA TYR A 214 -0.09 15.61 -0.87
C TYR A 214 0.76 16.46 0.08
N LYS A 215 1.54 17.41 -0.45
CA LYS A 215 2.30 18.36 0.37
C LYS A 215 1.36 19.21 1.21
N LYS A 216 0.29 19.75 0.63
CA LYS A 216 -0.72 20.53 1.34
C LYS A 216 -1.45 19.72 2.41
N MET A 217 -1.82 18.48 2.11
CA MET A 217 -2.40 17.56 3.10
C MET A 217 -1.41 17.28 4.25
N GLY A 218 -0.12 17.07 3.95
CA GLY A 218 0.92 16.94 4.97
C GLY A 218 1.06 18.19 5.85
N GLU A 219 0.95 19.39 5.28
CA GLU A 219 0.95 20.66 6.00
C GLU A 219 -0.30 20.82 6.87
N GLU A 220 -1.48 20.45 6.39
CA GLU A 220 -2.75 20.58 7.13
C GLU A 220 -2.89 19.54 8.26
N TYR A 221 -2.48 18.29 8.02
CA TYR A 221 -2.62 17.20 8.99
C TYR A 221 -1.35 16.95 9.81
N GLY A 222 -0.17 17.24 9.28
CA GLY A 222 1.12 17.09 9.97
C GLY A 222 1.35 18.15 11.05
N ASN A 223 0.75 19.33 10.93
CA ASN A 223 0.84 20.41 11.93
C ASN A 223 0.08 20.11 13.23
N GLN A 224 -0.76 19.10 13.28
CA GLN A 224 -1.38 18.64 14.52
C GLN A 224 -0.42 17.82 15.41
N SER A 225 0.72 17.41 14.91
CA SER A 225 1.76 16.65 15.62
C SER A 225 3.12 17.35 15.60
N ASN A 226 3.21 18.61 16.04
CA ASN A 226 4.47 19.34 16.28
C ASN A 226 5.65 19.05 15.34
N LYS A 227 5.81 19.91 14.31
CA LYS A 227 7.08 20.24 13.64
C LYS A 227 7.90 19.05 13.10
N LEU A 228 7.35 18.38 12.11
CA LEU A 228 8.19 17.75 11.08
C LEU A 228 8.22 18.69 9.89
N GLU A 229 9.40 19.10 9.46
CA GLU A 229 9.57 19.91 8.26
C GLU A 229 8.90 19.18 7.07
N PRO A 230 8.16 19.89 6.20
CA PRO A 230 7.39 19.29 5.10
C PRO A 230 8.20 18.40 4.17
N GLU A 231 9.48 18.62 4.06
CA GLU A 231 10.44 17.86 3.24
C GLU A 231 10.72 16.44 3.76
N HIS A 232 10.42 16.16 5.03
CA HIS A 232 10.67 14.86 5.65
C HIS A 232 9.44 13.94 5.69
N GLN A 233 8.28 14.41 5.25
CA GLN A 233 7.01 13.66 5.34
C GLN A 233 6.69 12.85 4.09
N TYR A 234 7.32 13.12 2.97
CA TYR A 234 7.08 12.44 1.71
C TYR A 234 8.39 11.98 1.06
N ILE A 235 8.78 10.78 1.37
CA ILE A 235 9.80 10.06 0.62
C ILE A 235 9.08 9.38 -0.54
N GLY A 236 8.74 10.18 -1.54
CA GLY A 236 8.27 9.69 -2.82
C GLY A 236 9.41 8.97 -3.55
N PRO A 237 9.10 8.11 -4.51
CA PRO A 237 10.13 7.49 -5.33
C PRO A 237 10.87 8.58 -6.11
N THR A 238 12.18 8.68 -5.88
CA THR A 238 13.14 9.29 -6.81
C THR A 238 13.35 8.36 -7.96
#